data_472af48365d987678ca0548e8af32dd3
#
_entry.id   472af48365d987678ca0548e8af32dd3
#
_cell.length_a   1.000
_cell.length_b   1.000
_cell.length_c   1.000
_cell.angle_alpha   90.00
_cell.angle_beta   90.00
_cell.angle_gamma   90.00
#
_symmetry.space_group_name_H-M   'P 1'
#
loop_
_entity.id
_entity.type
_entity.pdbx_description
1 polymer ?
#
loop_
_entity_poly.entity_id
_entity_poly.type
_entity_poly.pdbx_seq_one_letter_code
_entity_poly.pdbx_strand_id
1 'polypeptide(L)'
;VLPLILRHVGIQADQVTIVTADEAGEKIAQEYGVHFVKHALTRQNYKSVLDPIVGRGDFLLNLSVDVSSIALIKLCWEKGSLYLDTCIEPWPGGYTDPTISPARRTNYALREEALTLKDSKQRAPTAVLTHGANPGLVSHLVKQALLNIAADTGVETAEPGTRADWAALAHKLGVKVIHIAERDTQVGDRQKEPNEFVNTWSVDGFVGEGCQPAELGWGSHEKNWPR
;
A
#
# COMPACT_ATOMS: atom_id res chain seq x y z
N VAL A 1 -1.15 6.27 12.89
CA VAL A 1 -1.44 4.82 12.76
C VAL A 1 -1.45 4.15 14.13
N LEU A 2 -0.39 4.28 14.97
CA LEU A 2 -0.27 3.59 16.26
C LEU A 2 -1.49 3.73 17.19
N PRO A 3 -2.04 4.95 17.45
CA PRO A 3 -3.21 5.09 18.32
C PRO A 3 -4.45 4.34 17.82
N LEU A 4 -4.61 4.24 16.50
CA LEU A 4 -5.72 3.51 15.89
C LEU A 4 -5.54 1.99 16.03
N ILE A 5 -4.33 1.49 15.86
CA ILE A 5 -4.01 0.08 16.09
C ILE A 5 -4.36 -0.30 17.54
N LEU A 6 -3.83 0.42 18.50
CA LEU A 6 -4.07 0.13 19.92
C LEU A 6 -5.53 0.30 20.35
N ARG A 7 -6.30 1.16 19.67
CA ARG A 7 -7.72 1.38 19.95
C ARG A 7 -8.62 0.30 19.35
N HIS A 8 -8.31 -0.17 18.14
CA HIS A 8 -9.23 -0.97 17.34
C HIS A 8 -8.79 -2.42 17.14
N VAL A 9 -7.53 -2.71 17.36
CA VAL A 9 -6.98 -4.07 17.32
C VAL A 9 -6.74 -4.52 18.76
N GLY A 10 -7.22 -5.70 19.11
CA GLY A 10 -7.08 -6.24 20.48
C GLY A 10 -5.65 -6.70 20.79
N ILE A 11 -4.68 -5.78 20.64
CA ILE A 11 -3.25 -6.01 20.87
C ILE A 11 -2.76 -5.15 22.04
N GLN A 12 -1.85 -5.68 22.84
CA GLN A 12 -1.23 -4.92 23.94
C GLN A 12 -0.03 -4.12 23.40
N ALA A 13 0.26 -2.99 24.05
CA ALA A 13 1.34 -2.10 23.62
C ALA A 13 2.72 -2.79 23.63
N ASP A 14 2.98 -3.65 24.61
CA ASP A 14 4.22 -4.42 24.73
C ASP A 14 4.41 -5.50 23.63
N GLN A 15 3.35 -5.81 22.89
CA GLN A 15 3.40 -6.69 21.72
C GLN A 15 3.75 -5.93 20.42
N VAL A 16 3.87 -4.61 20.47
CA VAL A 16 4.14 -3.77 19.30
C VAL A 16 5.59 -3.30 19.31
N THR A 17 6.30 -3.55 18.22
CA THR A 17 7.66 -3.04 17.99
C THR A 17 7.65 -2.16 16.74
N ILE A 18 8.11 -0.92 16.89
CA ILE A 18 8.33 0.01 15.79
C ILE A 18 9.81 -0.06 15.38
N VAL A 19 10.06 -0.29 14.10
CA VAL A 19 11.41 -0.22 13.50
C VAL A 19 11.41 0.93 12.51
N THR A 20 12.32 1.89 12.69
CA THR A 20 12.40 3.09 11.84
C THR A 20 13.83 3.59 11.70
N ALA A 21 14.10 4.36 10.63
CA ALA A 21 15.43 4.89 10.35
C ALA A 21 15.85 6.03 11.29
N ASP A 22 14.88 6.78 11.80
CA ASP A 22 15.10 7.98 12.62
C ASP A 22 14.41 7.87 13.99
N GLU A 23 14.55 8.92 14.79
CA GLU A 23 14.01 9.00 16.17
C GLU A 23 12.73 9.86 16.27
N ALA A 24 12.19 10.34 15.15
CA ALA A 24 11.06 11.28 15.18
C ALA A 24 9.84 10.71 15.93
N GLY A 25 9.64 9.39 15.85
CA GLY A 25 8.53 8.69 16.53
C GLY A 25 8.83 8.18 17.95
N GLU A 26 10.04 8.34 18.47
CA GLU A 26 10.45 7.72 19.73
C GLU A 26 9.61 8.19 20.93
N LYS A 27 9.34 9.49 21.02
CA LYS A 27 8.50 10.05 22.09
C LYS A 27 7.09 9.47 22.07
N ILE A 28 6.53 9.29 20.89
CA ILE A 28 5.20 8.68 20.71
C ILE A 28 5.25 7.20 21.13
N ALA A 29 6.29 6.48 20.74
CA ALA A 29 6.45 5.09 21.16
C ALA A 29 6.53 4.95 22.68
N GLN A 30 7.28 5.83 23.35
CA GLN A 30 7.39 5.89 24.81
C GLN A 30 6.04 6.23 25.47
N GLU A 31 5.30 7.22 24.94
CA GLU A 31 3.98 7.61 25.44
C GLU A 31 2.99 6.45 25.41
N TYR A 32 3.01 5.64 24.36
CA TYR A 32 2.12 4.50 24.20
C TYR A 32 2.66 3.18 24.76
N GLY A 33 3.90 3.18 25.29
CA GLY A 33 4.50 1.99 25.90
C GLY A 33 4.84 0.88 24.92
N VAL A 34 5.13 1.21 23.66
CA VAL A 34 5.53 0.26 22.62
C VAL A 34 7.04 0.20 22.47
N HIS A 35 7.56 -0.92 22.01
CA HIS A 35 9.00 -1.08 21.73
C HIS A 35 9.42 -0.22 20.53
N PHE A 36 10.60 0.39 20.64
CA PHE A 36 11.15 1.23 19.59
C PHE A 36 12.58 0.83 19.24
N VAL A 37 12.83 0.59 17.96
CA VAL A 37 14.13 0.22 17.40
C VAL A 37 14.50 1.21 16.31
N LYS A 38 15.49 2.08 16.59
CA LYS A 38 16.06 2.97 15.60
C LYS A 38 17.08 2.21 14.76
N HIS A 39 16.67 1.79 13.58
CA HIS A 39 17.56 1.11 12.64
C HIS A 39 17.05 1.25 11.20
N ALA A 40 17.83 1.89 10.33
CA ALA A 40 17.51 1.99 8.92
C ALA A 40 17.61 0.61 8.25
N LEU A 41 16.53 0.18 7.61
CA LEU A 41 16.52 -1.09 6.86
C LEU A 41 17.10 -0.87 5.47
N THR A 42 18.00 -1.74 5.09
CA THR A 42 18.64 -1.77 3.78
C THR A 42 18.58 -3.18 3.18
N ARG A 43 18.86 -3.30 1.89
CA ARG A 43 18.95 -4.60 1.21
C ARG A 43 19.94 -5.56 1.91
N GLN A 44 20.98 -5.03 2.56
CA GLN A 44 22.03 -5.82 3.19
C GLN A 44 21.69 -6.24 4.63
N ASN A 45 20.90 -5.44 5.36
CA ASN A 45 20.72 -5.66 6.80
C ASN A 45 19.29 -6.04 7.23
N TYR A 46 18.27 -5.90 6.37
CA TYR A 46 16.88 -6.09 6.79
C TYR A 46 16.61 -7.45 7.45
N LYS A 47 17.25 -8.52 6.95
CA LYS A 47 17.11 -9.85 7.56
C LYS A 47 17.70 -9.88 8.96
N SER A 48 18.95 -9.43 9.15
CA SER A 48 19.60 -9.47 10.46
C SER A 48 18.93 -8.56 11.50
N VAL A 49 18.33 -7.46 11.08
CA VAL A 49 17.59 -6.55 11.96
C VAL A 49 16.23 -7.12 12.35
N LEU A 50 15.49 -7.68 11.39
CA LEU A 50 14.14 -8.19 11.63
C LEU A 50 14.11 -9.62 12.17
N ASP A 51 15.17 -10.39 11.95
CA ASP A 51 15.25 -11.79 12.37
C ASP A 51 14.98 -12.04 13.86
N PRO A 52 15.52 -11.22 14.79
CA PRO A 52 15.22 -11.36 16.20
C PRO A 52 13.84 -10.80 16.63
N ILE A 53 13.16 -10.05 15.76
CA ILE A 53 11.93 -9.31 16.07
C ILE A 53 10.71 -10.05 15.53
N VAL A 54 10.82 -10.63 14.32
CA VAL A 54 9.68 -11.25 13.61
C VAL A 54 9.79 -12.76 13.71
N GLY A 55 8.76 -13.40 14.26
CA GLY A 55 8.64 -14.83 14.44
C GLY A 55 7.36 -15.41 13.85
N ARG A 56 7.16 -16.72 14.06
CA ARG A 56 5.99 -17.43 13.57
C ARG A 56 4.70 -16.90 14.23
N GLY A 57 3.73 -16.56 13.40
CA GLY A 57 2.42 -16.05 13.86
C GLY A 57 2.40 -14.55 14.07
N ASP A 58 3.53 -13.87 13.93
CA ASP A 58 3.58 -12.41 14.02
C ASP A 58 2.97 -11.75 12.78
N PHE A 59 2.75 -10.46 12.88
CA PHE A 59 2.20 -9.60 11.84
C PHE A 59 3.16 -8.45 11.54
N LEU A 60 3.69 -8.39 10.33
CA LEU A 60 4.54 -7.30 9.88
C LEU A 60 3.71 -6.30 9.07
N LEU A 61 3.59 -5.07 9.60
CA LEU A 61 2.98 -3.93 8.92
C LEU A 61 4.08 -3.03 8.35
N ASN A 62 4.17 -2.99 7.02
CA ASN A 62 5.14 -2.14 6.33
C ASN A 62 4.51 -0.80 5.95
N LEU A 63 4.98 0.28 6.59
CA LEU A 63 4.59 1.67 6.32
C LEU A 63 5.78 2.50 5.82
N SER A 64 6.91 1.85 5.52
CA SER A 64 8.14 2.52 5.14
C SER A 64 8.18 2.83 3.64
N VAL A 65 8.91 3.87 3.29
CA VAL A 65 9.34 4.18 1.92
C VAL A 65 10.70 3.52 1.69
N ASP A 66 10.99 3.10 0.46
CA ASP A 66 12.28 2.55 0.05
C ASP A 66 12.69 1.22 0.77
N VAL A 67 11.75 0.51 1.37
CA VAL A 67 11.97 -0.84 1.90
C VAL A 67 11.17 -1.84 1.09
N SER A 68 11.84 -2.73 0.39
CA SER A 68 11.21 -3.62 -0.58
C SER A 68 10.13 -4.52 0.02
N SER A 69 8.89 -4.31 -0.40
CA SER A 69 7.74 -5.15 -0.04
C SER A 69 7.99 -6.62 -0.39
N ILE A 70 8.58 -6.90 -1.55
CA ILE A 70 8.88 -8.27 -2.01
C ILE A 70 9.89 -8.95 -1.09
N ALA A 71 10.90 -8.21 -0.64
CA ALA A 71 11.90 -8.75 0.29
C ALA A 71 11.27 -9.07 1.66
N LEU A 72 10.41 -8.19 2.16
CA LEU A 72 9.71 -8.39 3.43
C LEU A 72 8.68 -9.53 3.35
N ILE A 73 7.96 -9.68 2.24
CA ILE A 73 7.03 -10.81 2.04
C ILE A 73 7.79 -12.13 2.09
N LYS A 74 8.93 -12.22 1.40
CA LYS A 74 9.76 -13.43 1.43
C LYS A 74 10.26 -13.75 2.85
N LEU A 75 10.69 -12.73 3.60
CA LEU A 75 11.07 -12.89 5.00
C LEU A 75 9.89 -13.38 5.85
N CYS A 76 8.71 -12.79 5.69
CA CYS A 76 7.51 -13.21 6.42
C CYS A 76 7.15 -14.67 6.10
N TRP A 77 7.29 -15.10 4.87
CA TRP A 77 7.07 -16.51 4.51
C TRP A 77 8.08 -17.44 5.13
N GLU A 78 9.38 -17.08 5.11
CA GLU A 78 10.44 -17.84 5.78
C GLU A 78 10.17 -17.99 7.30
N LYS A 79 9.61 -16.95 7.92
CA LYS A 79 9.30 -16.89 9.35
C LYS A 79 7.93 -17.48 9.73
N GLY A 80 7.02 -17.60 8.80
CA GLY A 80 5.63 -18.00 9.09
C GLY A 80 4.79 -16.84 9.64
N SER A 81 5.12 -15.60 9.28
CA SER A 81 4.45 -14.35 9.71
C SER A 81 3.50 -13.83 8.65
N LEU A 82 2.50 -13.07 9.06
CA LEU A 82 1.61 -12.33 8.18
C LEU A 82 2.25 -11.02 7.73
N TYR A 83 1.85 -10.50 6.56
CA TYR A 83 2.37 -9.26 6.00
C TYR A 83 1.25 -8.36 5.48
N LEU A 84 1.39 -7.05 5.70
CA LEU A 84 0.58 -6.03 5.05
C LEU A 84 1.43 -4.80 4.75
N ASP A 85 1.22 -4.20 3.56
CA ASP A 85 1.70 -2.85 3.26
C ASP A 85 0.56 -1.93 2.80
N THR A 86 0.79 -0.62 2.90
CA THR A 86 -0.13 0.40 2.42
C THR A 86 0.17 0.83 0.98
N CYS A 87 1.40 0.61 0.54
CA CYS A 87 1.87 0.78 -0.83
C CYS A 87 3.00 -0.22 -1.07
N ILE A 88 3.04 -0.79 -2.27
CA ILE A 88 4.15 -1.67 -2.63
C ILE A 88 5.39 -0.82 -2.92
N GLU A 89 6.49 -1.15 -2.25
CA GLU A 89 7.73 -0.40 -2.34
C GLU A 89 8.88 -1.23 -2.93
N PRO A 90 9.73 -0.66 -3.76
CA PRO A 90 11.03 -1.22 -4.12
C PRO A 90 12.10 -0.86 -3.08
N TRP A 91 13.33 -1.33 -3.27
CA TRP A 91 14.50 -0.72 -2.63
C TRP A 91 14.80 0.65 -3.25
N PRO A 92 15.58 1.54 -2.55
CA PRO A 92 15.96 2.86 -3.07
C PRO A 92 16.40 2.83 -4.53
N GLY A 93 15.93 3.80 -5.29
CA GLY A 93 16.21 3.92 -6.73
C GLY A 93 15.31 3.08 -7.65
N GLY A 94 14.49 2.18 -7.12
CA GLY A 94 13.68 1.29 -7.95
C GLY A 94 12.68 2.00 -8.87
N TYR A 95 12.23 3.20 -8.51
CA TYR A 95 11.36 4.03 -9.35
C TYR A 95 12.11 4.92 -10.33
N THR A 96 13.37 5.25 -10.03
CA THR A 96 14.13 6.31 -10.74
C THR A 96 15.34 5.78 -11.48
N ASP A 97 15.70 4.51 -11.36
CA ASP A 97 16.86 3.91 -12.05
C ASP A 97 16.69 3.99 -13.57
N PRO A 98 17.50 4.79 -14.28
CA PRO A 98 17.38 4.96 -15.72
C PRO A 98 17.76 3.71 -16.53
N THR A 99 18.43 2.75 -15.91
CA THR A 99 18.80 1.47 -16.55
C THR A 99 17.63 0.51 -16.66
N ILE A 100 16.57 0.73 -15.84
CA ILE A 100 15.33 -0.04 -15.89
C ILE A 100 14.35 0.67 -16.81
N SER A 101 13.72 -0.08 -17.74
CA SER A 101 12.73 0.53 -18.63
C SER A 101 11.56 1.14 -17.83
N PRO A 102 10.97 2.25 -18.30
CA PRO A 102 9.85 2.90 -17.60
C PRO A 102 8.70 1.95 -17.25
N ALA A 103 8.32 1.06 -18.14
CA ALA A 103 7.25 0.08 -17.90
C ALA A 103 7.54 -0.90 -16.74
N ARG A 104 8.81 -1.07 -16.37
CA ARG A 104 9.23 -1.97 -15.27
C ARG A 104 9.48 -1.25 -13.95
N ARG A 105 9.32 0.06 -13.91
CA ARG A 105 9.51 0.91 -12.74
C ARG A 105 8.17 1.38 -12.13
N THR A 106 7.08 0.79 -12.51
CA THR A 106 5.74 1.16 -12.07
C THR A 106 5.29 0.33 -10.85
N ASN A 107 4.38 0.87 -10.06
CA ASN A 107 3.72 0.12 -8.99
C ASN A 107 3.01 -1.12 -9.54
N TYR A 108 2.47 -1.03 -10.75
CA TYR A 108 1.86 -2.16 -11.43
C TYR A 108 2.87 -3.29 -11.68
N ALA A 109 4.06 -2.96 -12.18
CA ALA A 109 5.11 -3.95 -12.43
C ALA A 109 5.58 -4.64 -11.14
N LEU A 110 5.76 -3.87 -10.06
CA LEU A 110 6.09 -4.41 -8.74
C LEU A 110 4.98 -5.34 -8.20
N ARG A 111 3.73 -4.95 -8.39
CA ARG A 111 2.58 -5.79 -8.02
C ARG A 111 2.55 -7.10 -8.80
N GLU A 112 2.76 -7.05 -10.11
CA GLU A 112 2.83 -8.26 -10.94
C GLU A 112 3.99 -9.17 -10.50
N GLU A 113 5.16 -8.59 -10.18
CA GLU A 113 6.27 -9.35 -9.62
C GLU A 113 5.89 -10.02 -8.28
N ALA A 114 5.22 -9.29 -7.38
CA ALA A 114 4.76 -9.86 -6.12
C ALA A 114 3.75 -11.02 -6.32
N LEU A 115 2.87 -10.91 -7.33
CA LEU A 115 1.92 -11.96 -7.65
C LEU A 115 2.59 -13.25 -8.16
N THR A 116 3.81 -13.16 -8.75
CA THR A 116 4.57 -14.35 -9.15
C THR A 116 5.04 -15.18 -7.97
N LEU A 117 5.11 -14.59 -6.77
CA LEU A 117 5.45 -15.32 -5.55
C LEU A 117 4.34 -16.29 -5.12
N LYS A 118 3.12 -16.10 -5.63
CA LYS A 118 1.98 -16.94 -5.28
C LYS A 118 2.13 -18.33 -5.92
N ASP A 119 2.56 -19.30 -5.11
CA ASP A 119 2.56 -20.70 -5.50
C ASP A 119 1.31 -21.38 -4.91
N SER A 120 0.45 -21.90 -5.80
CA SER A 120 -0.77 -22.63 -5.39
C SER A 120 -0.47 -23.95 -4.68
N LYS A 121 0.75 -24.45 -4.74
CA LYS A 121 1.17 -25.73 -4.15
C LYS A 121 1.74 -25.58 -2.73
N GLN A 122 2.10 -24.38 -2.33
CA GLN A 122 2.63 -24.10 -0.99
C GLN A 122 1.64 -23.29 -0.16
N ARG A 123 1.39 -23.73 1.07
CA ARG A 123 0.68 -22.94 2.08
C ARG A 123 1.67 -21.94 2.67
N ALA A 124 1.60 -20.71 2.19
CA ALA A 124 2.35 -19.59 2.74
C ALA A 124 1.43 -18.70 3.61
N PRO A 125 1.98 -17.98 4.59
CA PRO A 125 1.23 -16.94 5.30
C PRO A 125 0.65 -15.91 4.36
N THR A 126 -0.49 -15.34 4.73
CA THR A 126 -1.15 -14.32 3.91
C THR A 126 -0.32 -13.04 3.87
N ALA A 127 -0.12 -12.52 2.66
CA ALA A 127 0.42 -11.20 2.40
C ALA A 127 -0.66 -10.35 1.71
N VAL A 128 -0.96 -9.18 2.29
CA VAL A 128 -1.88 -8.19 1.74
C VAL A 128 -1.07 -6.99 1.28
N LEU A 129 -1.19 -6.65 0.00
CA LEU A 129 -0.40 -5.60 -0.63
C LEU A 129 -1.27 -4.41 -1.01
N THR A 130 -0.67 -3.21 -0.97
CA THR A 130 -1.30 -1.97 -1.44
C THR A 130 -2.66 -1.71 -0.79
N HIS A 131 -2.73 -1.87 0.54
CA HIS A 131 -3.98 -1.69 1.28
C HIS A 131 -3.93 -0.50 2.23
N GLY A 132 -3.60 0.67 1.67
CA GLY A 132 -3.69 1.98 2.32
C GLY A 132 -5.01 2.67 2.04
N ALA A 133 -5.01 3.99 2.05
CA ALA A 133 -6.16 4.80 1.63
C ALA A 133 -6.31 4.76 0.11
N ASN A 134 -5.23 5.13 -0.60
CA ASN A 134 -5.08 5.07 -2.05
C ASN A 134 -3.59 4.90 -2.38
N PRO A 135 -3.21 3.72 -2.82
CA PRO A 135 -4.02 2.55 -3.17
C PRO A 135 -4.61 1.80 -1.97
N GLY A 136 -5.77 1.16 -2.16
CA GLY A 136 -6.39 0.27 -1.18
C GLY A 136 -7.87 0.54 -0.92
N LEU A 137 -8.19 1.33 0.11
CA LEU A 137 -9.57 1.64 0.53
C LEU A 137 -10.41 2.22 -0.61
N VAL A 138 -9.82 3.03 -1.47
CA VAL A 138 -10.47 3.60 -2.65
C VAL A 138 -11.14 2.55 -3.55
N SER A 139 -10.55 1.37 -3.67
CA SER A 139 -11.14 0.27 -4.45
C SER A 139 -12.44 -0.24 -3.85
N HIS A 140 -12.56 -0.22 -2.52
CA HIS A 140 -13.81 -0.56 -1.83
C HIS A 140 -14.86 0.52 -2.01
N LEU A 141 -14.45 1.81 -1.97
CA LEU A 141 -15.35 2.93 -2.22
C LEU A 141 -15.90 2.92 -3.65
N VAL A 142 -15.07 2.58 -4.65
CA VAL A 142 -15.53 2.40 -6.04
C VAL A 142 -16.54 1.27 -6.13
N LYS A 143 -16.30 0.14 -5.50
CA LYS A 143 -17.25 -0.98 -5.48
C LYS A 143 -18.58 -0.57 -4.85
N GLN A 144 -18.55 0.12 -3.73
CA GLN A 144 -19.76 0.63 -3.07
C GLN A 144 -20.51 1.62 -3.97
N ALA A 145 -19.78 2.51 -4.65
CA ALA A 145 -20.39 3.45 -5.58
C ALA A 145 -21.10 2.74 -6.75
N LEU A 146 -20.51 1.67 -7.30
CA LEU A 146 -21.15 0.88 -8.34
C LEU A 146 -22.47 0.24 -7.87
N LEU A 147 -22.49 -0.29 -6.65
CA LEU A 147 -23.72 -0.86 -6.06
C LEU A 147 -24.77 0.22 -5.81
N ASN A 148 -24.36 1.38 -5.31
CA ASN A 148 -25.28 2.52 -5.10
C ASN A 148 -25.89 3.00 -6.42
N ILE A 149 -25.06 3.17 -7.48
CA ILE A 149 -25.55 3.55 -8.81
C ILE A 149 -26.53 2.50 -9.36
N ALA A 150 -26.22 1.20 -9.20
CA ALA A 150 -27.11 0.14 -9.63
C ALA A 150 -28.49 0.24 -8.94
N ALA A 151 -28.50 0.46 -7.62
CA ALA A 151 -29.72 0.63 -6.85
C ALA A 151 -30.49 1.88 -7.28
N ASP A 152 -29.82 3.02 -7.41
CA ASP A 152 -30.43 4.31 -7.77
C ASP A 152 -31.00 4.33 -9.20
N THR A 153 -30.41 3.53 -10.09
CA THR A 153 -30.86 3.44 -11.51
C THR A 153 -31.77 2.24 -11.77
N GLY A 154 -32.10 1.46 -10.75
CA GLY A 154 -32.97 0.27 -10.88
C GLY A 154 -32.30 -0.88 -11.68
N VAL A 155 -30.99 -0.90 -11.78
CA VAL A 155 -30.25 -1.99 -12.42
C VAL A 155 -30.10 -3.14 -11.46
N GLU A 156 -30.88 -4.20 -11.67
CA GLU A 156 -30.75 -5.41 -10.89
C GLU A 156 -29.37 -6.05 -11.06
N THR A 157 -28.73 -6.36 -9.95
CA THR A 157 -27.45 -7.06 -9.90
C THR A 157 -27.35 -7.92 -8.65
N ALA A 158 -26.76 -9.11 -8.80
CA ALA A 158 -26.27 -9.86 -7.65
C ALA A 158 -24.98 -9.18 -7.15
N GLU A 159 -24.64 -9.39 -5.88
CA GLU A 159 -23.37 -8.89 -5.34
C GLU A 159 -22.19 -9.54 -6.09
N PRO A 160 -21.31 -8.74 -6.73
CA PRO A 160 -20.20 -9.29 -7.50
C PRO A 160 -19.17 -9.99 -6.61
N GLY A 161 -18.82 -11.24 -6.93
CA GLY A 161 -17.86 -12.05 -6.16
C GLY A 161 -16.45 -12.04 -6.73
N THR A 162 -16.28 -11.72 -8.01
CA THR A 162 -14.99 -11.75 -8.71
C THR A 162 -14.64 -10.42 -9.35
N ARG A 163 -13.38 -10.24 -9.76
CA ARG A 163 -12.96 -9.06 -10.54
C ARG A 163 -13.75 -8.92 -11.84
N ALA A 164 -14.04 -10.04 -12.49
CA ALA A 164 -14.80 -10.04 -13.73
C ALA A 164 -16.25 -9.57 -13.51
N ASP A 165 -16.88 -9.96 -12.39
CA ASP A 165 -18.23 -9.53 -12.05
C ASP A 165 -18.29 -8.03 -11.78
N TRP A 166 -17.31 -7.46 -11.06
CA TRP A 166 -17.19 -6.02 -10.85
C TRP A 166 -16.99 -5.25 -12.15
N ALA A 167 -16.15 -5.77 -13.06
CA ALA A 167 -15.96 -5.17 -14.39
C ALA A 167 -17.25 -5.24 -15.23
N ALA A 168 -17.97 -6.36 -15.19
CA ALA A 168 -19.25 -6.52 -15.86
C ALA A 168 -20.32 -5.56 -15.32
N LEU A 169 -20.38 -5.36 -14.00
CA LEU A 169 -21.28 -4.38 -13.39
C LEU A 169 -20.94 -2.95 -13.86
N ALA A 170 -19.67 -2.55 -13.79
CA ALA A 170 -19.24 -1.23 -14.25
C ALA A 170 -19.59 -1.00 -15.74
N HIS A 171 -19.39 -2.02 -16.57
CA HIS A 171 -19.78 -1.97 -17.98
C HIS A 171 -21.31 -1.86 -18.17
N LYS A 172 -22.09 -2.65 -17.42
CA LYS A 172 -23.56 -2.62 -17.46
C LYS A 172 -24.11 -1.26 -17.07
N LEU A 173 -23.46 -0.60 -16.09
CA LEU A 173 -23.80 0.76 -15.65
C LEU A 173 -23.30 1.87 -16.61
N GLY A 174 -22.55 1.53 -17.66
CA GLY A 174 -22.01 2.49 -18.62
C GLY A 174 -20.87 3.35 -18.06
N VAL A 175 -20.19 2.91 -16.99
CA VAL A 175 -19.06 3.64 -16.40
C VAL A 175 -17.90 3.66 -17.38
N LYS A 176 -17.40 4.83 -17.72
CA LYS A 176 -16.29 5.07 -18.64
C LYS A 176 -15.04 5.59 -17.96
N VAL A 177 -15.20 6.33 -16.89
CA VAL A 177 -14.11 6.98 -16.16
C VAL A 177 -14.36 6.84 -14.67
N ILE A 178 -13.31 6.55 -13.92
CA ILE A 178 -13.30 6.64 -12.46
C ILE A 178 -12.32 7.75 -12.11
N HIS A 179 -12.82 8.84 -11.55
CA HIS A 179 -12.02 9.94 -11.06
C HIS A 179 -11.97 9.88 -9.54
N ILE A 180 -10.78 9.88 -8.97
CA ILE A 180 -10.56 9.84 -7.54
C ILE A 180 -9.92 11.16 -7.14
N ALA A 181 -10.49 11.82 -6.14
CA ALA A 181 -9.96 13.01 -5.54
C ALA A 181 -9.89 12.82 -4.02
N GLU A 182 -8.80 13.27 -3.43
CA GLU A 182 -8.57 13.23 -2.00
C GLU A 182 -8.47 14.64 -1.45
N ARG A 183 -9.02 14.84 -0.25
CA ARG A 183 -8.86 16.08 0.50
C ARG A 183 -8.30 15.74 1.86
N ASP A 184 -7.07 16.18 2.09
CA ASP A 184 -6.49 16.13 3.42
C ASP A 184 -6.91 17.36 4.23
N THR A 185 -7.33 17.13 5.46
CA THR A 185 -7.76 18.17 6.40
C THR A 185 -6.81 18.29 7.58
N GLN A 186 -5.65 17.64 7.54
CA GLN A 186 -4.63 17.78 8.56
C GLN A 186 -4.07 19.20 8.58
N VAL A 187 -3.83 19.72 9.77
CA VAL A 187 -3.29 21.06 9.99
C VAL A 187 -2.03 20.91 10.85
N GLY A 188 -0.94 21.50 10.41
CA GLY A 188 0.30 21.58 11.19
C GLY A 188 0.33 22.84 12.05
N ASP A 189 1.16 22.83 13.07
CA ASP A 189 1.36 23.98 13.98
C ASP A 189 2.15 25.11 13.31
N ARG A 190 2.91 24.79 12.28
CA ARG A 190 3.69 25.75 11.50
C ARG A 190 3.00 26.06 10.16
N GLN A 191 2.91 27.34 9.82
CA GLN A 191 2.45 27.76 8.50
C GLN A 191 3.53 27.46 7.45
N LYS A 192 3.07 27.15 6.24
CA LYS A 192 3.93 26.96 5.07
C LYS A 192 4.64 28.26 4.71
N GLU A 193 5.93 28.18 4.47
CA GLU A 193 6.74 29.31 3.99
C GLU A 193 6.57 29.53 2.47
N PRO A 194 6.85 30.74 1.97
CA PRO A 194 6.90 31.00 0.53
C PRO A 194 7.90 30.04 -0.16
N ASN A 195 7.48 29.43 -1.27
CA ASN A 195 8.25 28.45 -2.04
C ASN A 195 8.56 27.13 -1.30
N GLU A 196 7.94 26.89 -0.16
CA GLU A 196 8.01 25.60 0.52
C GLU A 196 6.95 24.64 -0.04
N PHE A 197 7.35 23.43 -0.41
CA PHE A 197 6.43 22.35 -0.69
C PHE A 197 6.20 21.56 0.61
N VAL A 198 4.94 21.33 0.95
CA VAL A 198 4.56 20.51 2.10
C VAL A 198 3.58 19.41 1.66
N ASN A 199 3.67 18.27 2.31
CA ASN A 199 2.77 17.15 2.09
C ASN A 199 2.42 16.51 3.44
N THR A 200 1.25 15.91 3.56
CA THR A 200 0.77 15.28 4.79
C THR A 200 1.19 13.81 4.92
N TRP A 201 1.82 13.29 3.90
CA TRP A 201 2.49 12.00 3.88
C TRP A 201 3.93 12.18 3.34
N SER A 202 4.63 11.15 2.98
CA SER A 202 6.03 11.24 2.55
C SER A 202 6.25 12.21 1.38
N VAL A 203 7.08 13.24 1.57
CA VAL A 203 7.50 14.15 0.50
C VAL A 203 8.34 13.40 -0.54
N ASP A 204 9.27 12.54 -0.08
CA ASP A 204 10.10 11.72 -0.97
C ASP A 204 9.25 10.74 -1.78
N GLY A 205 8.25 10.13 -1.14
CA GLY A 205 7.27 9.29 -1.83
C GLY A 205 6.49 10.04 -2.90
N PHE A 206 6.05 11.28 -2.62
CA PHE A 206 5.37 12.13 -3.62
C PHE A 206 6.27 12.44 -4.82
N VAL A 207 7.54 12.80 -4.56
CA VAL A 207 8.51 13.03 -5.63
C VAL A 207 8.75 11.75 -6.44
N GLY A 208 8.90 10.61 -5.76
CA GLY A 208 9.05 9.30 -6.39
C GLY A 208 7.87 8.97 -7.31
N GLU A 209 6.63 9.17 -6.86
CA GLU A 209 5.43 8.99 -7.69
C GLU A 209 5.41 9.93 -8.89
N GLY A 210 5.75 11.21 -8.70
CA GLY A 210 5.81 12.18 -9.79
C GLY A 210 6.86 11.84 -10.86
N CYS A 211 7.87 11.06 -10.51
CA CYS A 211 8.91 10.57 -11.42
C CYS A 211 8.55 9.24 -12.11
N GLN A 212 7.47 8.58 -11.72
CA GLN A 212 7.02 7.36 -12.38
C GLN A 212 6.43 7.66 -13.76
N PRO A 213 6.61 6.76 -14.73
CA PRO A 213 5.90 6.87 -16.00
C PRO A 213 4.39 6.81 -15.76
N ALA A 214 3.65 7.63 -16.52
CA ALA A 214 2.19 7.53 -16.53
C ALA A 214 1.75 6.17 -17.09
N GLU A 215 0.76 5.56 -16.45
CA GLU A 215 0.14 4.33 -16.91
C GLU A 215 -1.21 4.64 -17.53
N LEU A 216 -1.41 4.18 -18.76
CA LEU A 216 -2.71 4.19 -19.41
C LEU A 216 -3.30 2.78 -19.35
N GLY A 217 -4.42 2.64 -18.63
CA GLY A 217 -5.23 1.43 -18.63
C GLY A 217 -6.30 1.50 -19.71
N TRP A 218 -6.45 0.44 -20.47
CA TRP A 218 -7.54 0.31 -21.44
C TRP A 218 -8.49 -0.79 -20.97
N GLY A 219 -9.78 -0.45 -20.88
CA GLY A 219 -10.78 -1.43 -20.46
C GLY A 219 -10.88 -2.57 -21.47
N SER A 220 -10.95 -3.80 -21.01
CA SER A 220 -11.04 -5.00 -21.85
C SER A 220 -12.27 -5.01 -22.78
N HIS A 221 -13.28 -4.19 -22.47
CA HIS A 221 -14.50 -4.00 -23.28
C HIS A 221 -14.36 -2.88 -24.33
N GLU A 222 -13.32 -2.06 -24.27
CA GLU A 222 -13.09 -0.98 -25.23
C GLU A 222 -12.50 -1.54 -26.53
N LYS A 223 -13.07 -1.14 -27.63
CA LYS A 223 -12.64 -1.61 -28.97
C LYS A 223 -11.85 -0.57 -29.76
N ASN A 224 -11.97 0.70 -29.36
CA ASN A 224 -11.36 1.81 -30.06
C ASN A 224 -10.58 2.69 -29.10
N TRP A 225 -9.41 3.14 -29.53
CA TRP A 225 -8.65 4.16 -28.78
C TRP A 225 -9.41 5.49 -28.78
N PRO A 226 -9.33 6.29 -27.72
CA PRO A 226 -9.84 7.66 -27.75
C PRO A 226 -9.10 8.44 -28.83
N ARG A 227 -9.85 9.25 -29.57
CA ARG A 227 -9.33 10.15 -30.60
C ARG A 227 -8.92 11.48 -29.99
#